data_849c809a87c8cc7ce840419589d0b1e1
#
_entry.id   849c809a87c8cc7ce840419589d0b1e1
#
_cell.length_a   1.000
_cell.length_b   1.000
_cell.length_c   1.000
_cell.angle_alpha   90.00
_cell.angle_beta   90.00
_cell.angle_gamma   90.00
#
_symmetry.space_group_name_H-M   'P 1'
#
loop_
_entity.id
_entity.type
_entity.pdbx_description
1 polymer ?
#
loop_
_entity_poly.entity_id
_entity_poly.type
_entity_poly.pdbx_seq_one_letter_code
_entity_poly.pdbx_strand_id
1 'polypeptide(L)'
;MTTKSFDRPRAQTGNEVFRWLSEQRQQQILKIAERQFAARGFASTTTIAVAKAAGISEAMLHNHFGTKQKMFQKVVERNSQDRLAALRKRFFSIPDLPPLECIESMAQSTILACVDDTGNASVMAWGLMEMLEFAADVYRAELGATEALWNAEIGTRCGDAFVRSRLAVHLVPYAVHACMAFGLWLATLRHKPATAQAHARQYAGAVVYVARAILNTPPGSFEGAACLARAQREVA
;
A
#
# COMPACT_ATOMS: atom_id res chain seq x y z
N MET A 1 0.22 -7.06 27.34
CA MET A 1 -1.19 -7.09 26.88
C MET A 1 -1.82 -5.75 27.21
N THR A 2 -1.75 -4.80 26.28
CA THR A 2 -2.38 -3.48 26.44
C THR A 2 -3.67 -3.50 25.62
N THR A 3 -4.78 -3.66 26.31
CA THR A 3 -6.12 -3.47 25.77
C THR A 3 -6.24 -2.02 25.30
N LYS A 4 -6.26 -1.79 23.98
CA LYS A 4 -6.68 -0.50 23.42
C LYS A 4 -8.08 -0.21 23.93
N SER A 5 -8.18 0.76 24.84
CA SER A 5 -9.44 1.37 25.24
C SER A 5 -10.12 1.91 23.99
N PHE A 6 -11.26 1.34 23.65
CA PHE A 6 -12.13 1.86 22.60
C PHE A 6 -12.81 3.12 23.16
N ASP A 7 -12.29 4.28 22.79
CA ASP A 7 -12.91 5.55 23.10
C ASP A 7 -14.28 5.59 22.43
N ARG A 8 -15.32 5.42 23.26
CA ARG A 8 -16.72 5.56 22.84
C ARG A 8 -16.96 7.04 22.58
N PRO A 9 -17.29 7.47 21.34
CA PRO A 9 -17.60 8.87 21.12
C PRO A 9 -18.75 9.28 22.04
N ARG A 10 -18.66 10.46 22.64
CA ARG A 10 -19.78 11.07 23.37
C ARG A 10 -20.90 11.35 22.35
N ALA A 11 -21.76 10.40 22.14
CA ALA A 11 -22.87 10.51 21.21
C ALA A 11 -23.89 11.51 21.78
N GLN A 12 -24.24 12.51 20.98
CA GLN A 12 -25.22 13.51 21.34
C GLN A 12 -26.67 13.08 21.04
N THR A 13 -26.83 12.05 20.16
CA THR A 13 -28.16 11.52 19.80
C THR A 13 -28.12 9.99 19.65
N GLY A 14 -29.28 9.33 19.89
CA GLY A 14 -29.43 7.87 19.72
C GLY A 14 -29.12 7.39 18.30
N ASN A 15 -29.32 8.23 17.29
CA ASN A 15 -29.05 7.92 15.89
C ASN A 15 -27.53 7.85 15.58
N GLU A 16 -26.73 8.66 16.26
CA GLU A 16 -25.26 8.63 16.15
C GLU A 16 -24.67 7.36 16.78
N VAL A 17 -25.22 6.94 17.92
CA VAL A 17 -24.83 5.67 18.57
C VAL A 17 -25.13 4.48 17.66
N PHE A 18 -26.32 4.47 17.05
CA PHE A 18 -26.73 3.38 16.17
C PHE A 18 -25.85 3.30 14.91
N ARG A 19 -25.54 4.45 14.31
CA ARG A 19 -24.62 4.54 13.16
C ARG A 19 -23.22 4.06 13.53
N TRP A 20 -22.69 4.50 14.64
CA TRP A 20 -21.38 4.08 15.13
C TRP A 20 -21.30 2.56 15.37
N LEU A 21 -22.32 1.96 16.01
CA LEU A 21 -22.40 0.51 16.20
C LEU A 21 -22.45 -0.26 14.87
N SER A 22 -23.18 0.27 13.88
CA SER A 22 -23.25 -0.30 12.54
C SER A 22 -21.89 -0.25 11.83
N GLU A 23 -21.18 0.88 11.93
CA GLU A 23 -19.83 1.05 11.36
C GLU A 23 -18.82 0.11 12.02
N GLN A 24 -18.84 -0.02 13.36
CA GLN A 24 -17.99 -0.98 14.09
C GLN A 24 -18.26 -2.42 13.66
N ARG A 25 -19.53 -2.77 13.47
CA ARG A 25 -19.92 -4.11 12.99
C ARG A 25 -19.41 -4.36 11.57
N GLN A 26 -19.53 -3.39 10.68
CA GLN A 26 -18.98 -3.47 9.33
C GLN A 26 -17.46 -3.69 9.34
N GLN A 27 -16.73 -2.96 10.18
CA GLN A 27 -15.27 -3.13 10.29
C GLN A 27 -14.88 -4.53 10.80
N GLN A 28 -15.63 -5.09 11.75
CA GLN A 28 -15.40 -6.46 12.21
C GLN A 28 -15.61 -7.48 11.09
N ILE A 29 -16.70 -7.33 10.32
CA ILE A 29 -17.01 -8.22 9.19
C ILE A 29 -15.92 -8.09 8.11
N LEU A 30 -15.47 -6.87 7.79
CA LEU A 30 -14.40 -6.65 6.81
C LEU A 30 -13.09 -7.34 7.20
N LYS A 31 -12.71 -7.34 8.49
CA LYS A 31 -11.53 -8.07 8.97
C LYS A 31 -11.65 -9.59 8.81
N ILE A 32 -12.85 -10.12 8.95
CA ILE A 32 -13.11 -11.55 8.74
C ILE A 32 -13.08 -11.87 7.24
N ALA A 33 -13.73 -11.04 6.41
CA ALA A 33 -13.72 -11.16 4.96
C ALA A 33 -12.29 -11.11 4.40
N GLU A 34 -11.47 -10.17 4.88
CA GLU A 34 -10.07 -10.04 4.55
C GLU A 34 -9.30 -11.36 4.74
N ARG A 35 -9.44 -11.98 5.91
CA ARG A 35 -8.77 -13.27 6.20
C ARG A 35 -9.19 -14.38 5.22
N GLN A 36 -10.46 -14.42 4.84
CA GLN A 36 -10.96 -15.40 3.88
C GLN A 36 -10.41 -15.12 2.47
N PHE A 37 -10.43 -13.87 2.04
CA PHE A 37 -9.88 -13.46 0.75
C PHE A 37 -8.35 -13.62 0.68
N ALA A 38 -7.63 -13.27 1.73
CA ALA A 38 -6.19 -13.46 1.79
C ALA A 38 -5.77 -14.94 1.68
N ALA A 39 -6.58 -15.84 2.26
CA ALA A 39 -6.27 -17.26 2.27
C ALA A 39 -6.63 -17.98 0.96
N ARG A 40 -7.68 -17.54 0.24
CA ARG A 40 -8.31 -18.31 -0.85
C ARG A 40 -8.46 -17.54 -2.16
N GLY A 41 -8.20 -16.23 -2.18
CA GLY A 41 -8.52 -15.36 -3.30
C GLY A 41 -9.98 -14.96 -3.38
N PHE A 42 -10.31 -14.10 -4.35
CA PHE A 42 -11.68 -13.65 -4.57
C PHE A 42 -12.57 -14.77 -5.10
N ALA A 43 -12.13 -15.49 -6.15
CA ALA A 43 -12.95 -16.49 -6.83
C ALA A 43 -13.43 -17.59 -5.86
N SER A 44 -12.52 -18.15 -5.05
CA SER A 44 -12.79 -19.28 -4.17
C SER A 44 -13.46 -18.92 -2.83
N THR A 45 -13.58 -17.64 -2.49
CA THR A 45 -14.27 -17.19 -1.27
C THR A 45 -15.76 -17.02 -1.55
N THR A 46 -16.62 -17.62 -0.70
CA THR A 46 -18.09 -17.47 -0.81
C THR A 46 -18.63 -16.54 0.27
N THR A 47 -19.74 -15.84 -0.02
CA THR A 47 -20.48 -15.00 0.96
C THR A 47 -20.95 -15.82 2.15
N ILE A 48 -21.39 -17.06 1.92
CA ILE A 48 -21.80 -18.00 2.97
C ILE A 48 -20.64 -18.28 3.95
N ALA A 49 -19.44 -18.53 3.43
CA ALA A 49 -18.27 -18.80 4.28
C ALA A 49 -17.90 -17.58 5.12
N VAL A 50 -17.97 -16.37 4.56
CA VAL A 50 -17.72 -15.12 5.28
C VAL A 50 -18.79 -14.88 6.33
N ALA A 51 -20.08 -15.02 6.01
CA ALA A 51 -21.19 -14.83 6.92
C ALA A 51 -21.10 -15.80 8.12
N LYS A 52 -20.84 -17.09 7.85
CA LYS A 52 -20.61 -18.10 8.89
C LYS A 52 -19.45 -17.75 9.80
N ALA A 53 -18.32 -17.33 9.23
CA ALA A 53 -17.15 -16.93 10.01
C ALA A 53 -17.40 -15.64 10.83
N ALA A 54 -18.27 -14.75 10.36
CA ALA A 54 -18.66 -13.53 11.04
C ALA A 54 -19.78 -13.73 12.09
N GLY A 55 -20.36 -14.94 12.16
CA GLY A 55 -21.47 -15.25 13.07
C GLY A 55 -22.77 -14.50 12.72
N ILE A 56 -23.03 -14.26 11.42
CA ILE A 56 -24.21 -13.56 10.92
C ILE A 56 -24.87 -14.37 9.80
N SER A 57 -26.12 -14.03 9.47
CA SER A 57 -26.78 -14.60 8.29
C SER A 57 -26.21 -13.99 6.99
N GLU A 58 -26.32 -14.74 5.89
CA GLU A 58 -25.95 -14.25 4.57
C GLU A 58 -26.80 -13.02 4.16
N ALA A 59 -28.08 -13.00 4.51
CA ALA A 59 -28.95 -11.86 4.30
C ALA A 59 -28.44 -10.59 5.01
N MET A 60 -27.96 -10.73 6.25
CA MET A 60 -27.34 -9.61 6.98
C MET A 60 -26.04 -9.15 6.33
N LEU A 61 -25.19 -10.07 5.85
CA LEU A 61 -24.00 -9.74 5.09
C LEU A 61 -24.35 -8.95 3.83
N HIS A 62 -25.39 -9.39 3.11
CA HIS A 62 -25.88 -8.73 1.90
C HIS A 62 -26.41 -7.32 2.20
N ASN A 63 -27.11 -7.12 3.33
CA ASN A 63 -27.58 -5.80 3.76
C ASN A 63 -26.41 -4.84 4.06
N HIS A 64 -25.29 -5.34 4.59
CA HIS A 64 -24.12 -4.51 4.89
C HIS A 64 -23.28 -4.16 3.67
N PHE A 65 -23.11 -5.09 2.73
CA PHE A 65 -22.13 -4.98 1.64
C PHE A 65 -22.71 -5.08 0.23
N GLY A 66 -23.94 -5.56 0.08
CA GLY A 66 -24.57 -5.83 -1.20
C GLY A 66 -24.00 -7.08 -1.85
N THR A 67 -22.95 -6.96 -2.65
CA THR A 67 -22.33 -8.08 -3.37
C THR A 67 -20.98 -8.49 -2.81
N LYS A 68 -20.53 -9.72 -3.13
CA LYS A 68 -19.17 -10.18 -2.83
C LYS A 68 -18.10 -9.22 -3.39
N GLN A 69 -18.31 -8.71 -4.61
CA GLN A 69 -17.43 -7.77 -5.26
C GLN A 69 -17.31 -6.46 -4.47
N LYS A 70 -18.45 -5.86 -4.06
CA LYS A 70 -18.43 -4.63 -3.24
C LYS A 70 -17.76 -4.84 -1.88
N MET A 71 -17.96 -6.02 -1.27
CA MET A 71 -17.29 -6.37 -0.02
C MET A 71 -15.78 -6.49 -0.22
N PHE A 72 -15.32 -7.17 -1.28
CA PHE A 72 -13.91 -7.29 -1.60
C PHE A 72 -13.28 -5.93 -1.90
N GLN A 73 -13.95 -5.09 -2.69
CA GLN A 73 -13.51 -3.73 -2.98
C GLN A 73 -13.29 -2.93 -1.69
N LYS A 74 -14.23 -2.96 -0.75
CA LYS A 74 -14.08 -2.29 0.55
C LYS A 74 -12.90 -2.82 1.37
N VAL A 75 -12.61 -4.12 1.28
CA VAL A 75 -11.42 -4.71 1.91
C VAL A 75 -10.15 -4.16 1.27
N VAL A 76 -10.07 -4.16 -0.06
CA VAL A 76 -8.91 -3.63 -0.81
C VAL A 76 -8.66 -2.15 -0.51
N GLU A 77 -9.71 -1.32 -0.55
CA GLU A 77 -9.64 0.12 -0.26
C GLU A 77 -9.14 0.39 1.17
N ARG A 78 -9.71 -0.30 2.16
CA ARG A 78 -9.28 -0.17 3.55
C ARG A 78 -7.81 -0.57 3.72
N ASN A 79 -7.42 -1.69 3.13
CA ASN A 79 -6.06 -2.20 3.22
C ASN A 79 -5.05 -1.23 2.60
N SER A 80 -5.39 -0.60 1.48
CA SER A 80 -4.59 0.46 0.87
C SER A 80 -4.42 1.66 1.80
N GLN A 81 -5.51 2.11 2.45
CA GLN A 81 -5.47 3.21 3.41
C GLN A 81 -4.60 2.87 4.63
N ASP A 82 -4.72 1.66 5.17
CA ASP A 82 -3.93 1.19 6.31
C ASP A 82 -2.43 1.14 5.97
N ARG A 83 -2.05 0.66 4.75
CA ARG A 83 -0.65 0.68 4.28
C ARG A 83 -0.10 2.09 4.14
N LEU A 84 -0.87 3.01 3.54
CA LEU A 84 -0.45 4.41 3.43
C LEU A 84 -0.27 5.07 4.79
N ALA A 85 -1.15 4.80 5.74
CA ALA A 85 -1.01 5.31 7.11
C ALA A 85 0.24 4.73 7.80
N ALA A 86 0.50 3.44 7.64
CA ALA A 86 1.69 2.78 8.15
C ALA A 86 2.96 3.35 7.52
N LEU A 87 2.96 3.59 6.20
CA LEU A 87 4.09 4.17 5.47
C LEU A 87 4.39 5.60 5.94
N ARG A 88 3.35 6.45 6.08
CA ARG A 88 3.50 7.80 6.63
C ARG A 88 4.16 7.78 8.01
N LYS A 89 3.70 6.90 8.90
CA LYS A 89 4.30 6.74 10.23
C LYS A 89 5.76 6.31 10.16
N ARG A 90 6.12 5.41 9.25
CA ARG A 90 7.51 4.96 9.05
C ARG A 90 8.38 6.08 8.52
N PHE A 91 7.94 6.84 7.53
CA PHE A 91 8.68 7.97 6.99
C PHE A 91 8.92 9.05 8.06
N PHE A 92 7.90 9.37 8.84
CA PHE A 92 8.02 10.29 9.95
C PHE A 92 9.04 9.84 11.02
N SER A 93 9.28 8.54 11.15
CA SER A 93 10.23 7.96 12.10
C SER A 93 11.66 7.84 11.55
N ILE A 94 11.91 8.16 10.27
CA ILE A 94 13.25 8.17 9.69
C ILE A 94 14.01 9.33 10.33
N PRO A 95 15.20 9.11 10.95
CA PRO A 95 16.02 10.18 11.49
C PRO A 95 16.55 11.09 10.37
N ASP A 96 17.17 12.18 10.75
CA ASP A 96 17.86 13.04 9.80
C ASP A 96 19.12 12.33 9.29
N LEU A 97 19.13 11.99 8.00
CA LEU A 97 20.15 11.18 7.35
C LEU A 97 20.65 11.86 6.07
N PRO A 98 21.88 11.57 5.64
CA PRO A 98 22.33 11.94 4.30
C PRO A 98 21.36 11.49 3.22
N PRO A 99 21.22 12.22 2.08
CA PRO A 99 20.20 11.95 1.08
C PRO A 99 20.10 10.51 0.59
N LEU A 100 21.22 9.84 0.33
CA LEU A 100 21.22 8.44 -0.16
C LEU A 100 20.79 7.46 0.94
N GLU A 101 21.16 7.67 2.18
CA GLU A 101 20.75 6.83 3.31
C GLU A 101 19.26 7.03 3.63
N CYS A 102 18.77 8.27 3.47
CA CYS A 102 17.36 8.58 3.58
C CYS A 102 16.56 7.82 2.52
N ILE A 103 16.98 7.85 1.24
CA ILE A 103 16.35 7.11 0.14
C ILE A 103 16.34 5.61 0.41
N GLU A 104 17.42 5.05 0.94
CA GLU A 104 17.49 3.64 1.33
C GLU A 104 16.47 3.31 2.41
N SER A 105 16.37 4.12 3.45
CA SER A 105 15.41 3.96 4.54
C SER A 105 13.96 4.09 4.05
N MET A 106 13.70 5.00 3.11
CA MET A 106 12.38 5.15 2.46
C MET A 106 12.02 3.91 1.63
N ALA A 107 12.96 3.37 0.84
CA ALA A 107 12.75 2.16 0.06
C ALA A 107 12.44 0.95 0.96
N GLN A 108 13.24 0.73 2.00
CA GLN A 108 12.97 -0.31 3.00
C GLN A 108 11.60 -0.15 3.64
N SER A 109 11.25 1.07 4.04
CA SER A 109 9.97 1.38 4.69
C SER A 109 8.78 1.09 3.77
N THR A 110 8.90 1.40 2.48
CA THR A 110 7.85 1.12 1.48
C THR A 110 7.63 -0.38 1.31
N ILE A 111 8.70 -1.17 1.19
CA ILE A 111 8.61 -2.64 1.09
C ILE A 111 7.99 -3.22 2.36
N LEU A 112 8.48 -2.80 3.52
CA LEU A 112 8.02 -3.34 4.80
C LEU A 112 6.56 -2.96 5.12
N ALA A 113 6.09 -1.80 4.64
CA ALA A 113 4.68 -1.44 4.75
C ALA A 113 3.75 -2.43 4.02
N CYS A 114 4.23 -3.08 2.96
CA CYS A 114 3.49 -4.14 2.27
C CYS A 114 3.57 -5.50 2.99
N VAL A 115 4.62 -5.73 3.78
CA VAL A 115 4.89 -7.04 4.41
C VAL A 115 4.34 -7.15 5.83
N ASP A 116 4.30 -6.04 6.57
CA ASP A 116 3.94 -6.05 8.00
C ASP A 116 2.52 -6.53 8.29
N ASP A 117 1.62 -6.31 7.35
CA ASP A 117 0.27 -6.86 7.40
C ASP A 117 0.06 -7.83 6.23
N THR A 118 0.48 -9.07 6.44
CA THR A 118 0.48 -10.13 5.43
C THR A 118 -0.91 -10.43 4.85
N GLY A 119 -1.99 -10.15 5.59
CA GLY A 119 -3.36 -10.27 5.10
C GLY A 119 -3.67 -9.24 4.01
N ASN A 120 -3.32 -8.00 4.25
CA ASN A 120 -3.60 -6.85 3.39
C ASN A 120 -2.93 -6.94 2.02
N ALA A 121 -1.64 -7.22 2.01
CA ALA A 121 -0.88 -7.34 0.77
C ALA A 121 -1.32 -8.55 -0.06
N SER A 122 -1.67 -9.66 0.60
CA SER A 122 -2.18 -10.85 -0.08
C SER A 122 -3.52 -10.59 -0.79
N VAL A 123 -4.42 -9.82 -0.17
CA VAL A 123 -5.71 -9.46 -0.80
C VAL A 123 -5.51 -8.62 -2.05
N MET A 124 -4.61 -7.61 -2.01
CA MET A 124 -4.28 -6.81 -3.20
C MET A 124 -3.66 -7.67 -4.30
N ALA A 125 -2.70 -8.52 -3.94
CA ALA A 125 -2.03 -9.41 -4.89
C ALA A 125 -3.04 -10.35 -5.57
N TRP A 126 -3.98 -10.95 -4.82
CA TRP A 126 -5.06 -11.75 -5.39
C TRP A 126 -5.95 -10.94 -6.33
N GLY A 127 -6.33 -9.71 -5.96
CA GLY A 127 -7.13 -8.83 -6.81
C GLY A 127 -6.46 -8.52 -8.15
N LEU A 128 -5.16 -8.25 -8.12
CA LEU A 128 -4.37 -8.00 -9.34
C LEU A 128 -4.16 -9.28 -10.17
N MET A 129 -3.88 -10.42 -9.53
CA MET A 129 -3.72 -11.70 -10.22
C MET A 129 -5.02 -12.20 -10.86
N GLU A 130 -6.16 -11.96 -10.24
CA GLU A 130 -7.48 -12.28 -10.80
C GLU A 130 -7.97 -11.21 -11.78
N MET A 131 -7.12 -10.24 -12.15
CA MET A 131 -7.38 -9.16 -13.12
C MET A 131 -8.66 -8.36 -12.82
N LEU A 132 -8.91 -8.08 -11.56
CA LEU A 132 -10.07 -7.29 -11.14
C LEU A 132 -9.80 -5.80 -11.37
N GLU A 133 -10.56 -5.16 -12.25
CA GLU A 133 -10.37 -3.75 -12.65
C GLU A 133 -10.29 -2.79 -11.45
N PHE A 134 -11.22 -2.93 -10.49
CA PHE A 134 -11.22 -2.06 -9.30
C PHE A 134 -9.96 -2.25 -8.43
N ALA A 135 -9.33 -3.44 -8.42
CA ALA A 135 -8.08 -3.65 -7.69
C ALA A 135 -6.92 -2.90 -8.36
N ALA A 136 -6.91 -2.86 -9.70
CA ALA A 136 -5.94 -2.07 -10.46
C ALA A 136 -6.13 -0.57 -10.22
N ASP A 137 -7.36 -0.08 -10.13
CA ASP A 137 -7.66 1.32 -9.84
C ASP A 137 -7.21 1.72 -8.43
N VAL A 138 -7.51 0.90 -7.40
CA VAL A 138 -7.06 1.14 -6.04
C VAL A 138 -5.53 1.10 -5.96
N TYR A 139 -4.89 0.13 -6.62
CA TYR A 139 -3.43 0.03 -6.66
C TYR A 139 -2.79 1.26 -7.32
N ARG A 140 -3.35 1.75 -8.43
CA ARG A 140 -2.89 2.96 -9.12
C ARG A 140 -3.02 4.20 -8.23
N ALA A 141 -4.14 4.34 -7.52
CA ALA A 141 -4.34 5.44 -6.58
C ALA A 141 -3.33 5.37 -5.40
N GLU A 142 -3.05 4.18 -4.89
CA GLU A 142 -2.06 3.95 -3.84
C GLU A 142 -0.64 4.25 -4.31
N LEU A 143 -0.27 3.88 -5.54
CA LEU A 143 1.00 4.26 -6.14
C LEU A 143 1.16 5.78 -6.17
N GLY A 144 0.19 6.50 -6.72
CA GLY A 144 0.24 7.96 -6.79
C GLY A 144 0.33 8.62 -5.40
N ALA A 145 -0.40 8.12 -4.41
CA ALA A 145 -0.29 8.61 -3.03
C ALA A 145 1.08 8.32 -2.40
N THR A 146 1.67 7.16 -2.70
CA THR A 146 3.01 6.78 -2.22
C THR A 146 4.08 7.64 -2.90
N GLU A 147 3.97 7.90 -4.21
CA GLU A 147 4.86 8.81 -4.93
C GLU A 147 4.80 10.24 -4.36
N ALA A 148 3.61 10.72 -4.03
CA ALA A 148 3.44 12.02 -3.39
C ALA A 148 4.14 12.09 -2.02
N LEU A 149 4.05 11.02 -1.21
CA LEU A 149 4.79 10.93 0.06
C LEU A 149 6.31 10.96 -0.16
N TRP A 150 6.82 10.20 -1.11
CA TRP A 150 8.24 10.18 -1.44
C TRP A 150 8.73 11.56 -1.89
N ASN A 151 7.99 12.23 -2.79
CA ASN A 151 8.33 13.55 -3.27
C ASN A 151 8.36 14.60 -2.15
N ALA A 152 7.40 14.54 -1.22
CA ALA A 152 7.36 15.43 -0.05
C ALA A 152 8.59 15.22 0.85
N GLU A 153 8.96 13.98 1.14
CA GLU A 153 10.12 13.66 1.98
C GLU A 153 11.45 14.04 1.32
N ILE A 154 11.64 13.73 0.03
CA ILE A 154 12.82 14.16 -0.73
C ILE A 154 12.89 15.69 -0.76
N GLY A 155 11.74 16.36 -0.96
CA GLY A 155 11.64 17.81 -0.94
C GLY A 155 12.10 18.43 0.38
N THR A 156 11.76 17.80 1.50
CA THR A 156 12.09 18.28 2.84
C THR A 156 13.54 17.99 3.21
N ARG A 157 14.06 16.79 2.90
CA ARG A 157 15.31 16.26 3.44
C ARG A 157 16.52 16.44 2.54
N CYS A 158 16.34 16.49 1.22
CA CYS A 158 17.48 16.59 0.29
C CYS A 158 17.96 18.02 0.05
N GLY A 159 17.31 19.06 0.55
CA GLY A 159 17.74 20.45 0.58
C GLY A 159 18.02 21.14 -0.77
N ASP A 160 18.78 20.52 -1.65
CA ASP A 160 19.18 21.05 -2.95
C ASP A 160 18.06 20.88 -3.99
N ALA A 161 17.65 21.98 -4.64
CA ALA A 161 16.59 21.98 -5.64
C ALA A 161 16.93 21.10 -6.87
N PHE A 162 18.21 21.03 -7.27
CA PHE A 162 18.67 20.21 -8.38
C PHE A 162 18.56 18.72 -8.04
N VAL A 163 19.04 18.30 -6.86
CA VAL A 163 18.97 16.91 -6.36
C VAL A 163 17.52 16.49 -6.23
N ARG A 164 16.68 17.33 -5.63
CA ARG A 164 15.23 17.09 -5.51
C ARG A 164 14.58 16.90 -6.86
N SER A 165 14.81 17.82 -7.81
CA SER A 165 14.19 17.76 -9.12
C SER A 165 14.55 16.46 -9.85
N ARG A 166 15.82 16.08 -9.86
CA ARG A 166 16.26 14.86 -10.55
C ARG A 166 15.77 13.59 -9.90
N LEU A 167 15.87 13.50 -8.57
CA LEU A 167 15.39 12.34 -7.83
C LEU A 167 13.86 12.23 -7.92
N ALA A 168 13.14 13.34 -7.78
CA ALA A 168 11.69 13.35 -7.87
C ALA A 168 11.19 12.88 -9.24
N VAL A 169 11.77 13.38 -10.33
CA VAL A 169 11.30 13.08 -11.69
C VAL A 169 11.74 11.70 -12.18
N HIS A 170 12.97 11.27 -11.86
CA HIS A 170 13.53 10.06 -12.46
C HIS A 170 13.55 8.86 -11.53
N LEU A 171 13.73 9.06 -10.22
CA LEU A 171 13.83 7.94 -9.27
C LEU A 171 12.49 7.56 -8.67
N VAL A 172 11.69 8.56 -8.22
CA VAL A 172 10.53 8.29 -7.38
C VAL A 172 9.52 7.35 -8.04
N PRO A 173 9.06 7.56 -9.28
CA PRO A 173 8.11 6.65 -9.91
C PRO A 173 8.65 5.22 -9.98
N TYR A 174 9.91 5.06 -10.38
CA TYR A 174 10.57 3.77 -10.47
C TYR A 174 10.72 3.08 -9.11
N ALA A 175 11.22 3.79 -8.12
CA ALA A 175 11.47 3.25 -6.77
C ALA A 175 10.15 2.84 -6.12
N VAL A 176 9.12 3.66 -6.20
CA VAL A 176 7.81 3.37 -5.60
C VAL A 176 7.19 2.13 -6.22
N HIS A 177 7.10 2.05 -7.55
CA HIS A 177 6.57 0.88 -8.24
C HIS A 177 7.34 -0.39 -7.88
N ALA A 178 8.66 -0.33 -7.97
CA ALA A 178 9.51 -1.46 -7.70
C ALA A 178 9.42 -1.91 -6.23
N CYS A 179 9.45 -0.99 -5.27
CA CYS A 179 9.33 -1.31 -3.84
C CYS A 179 7.97 -1.89 -3.49
N MET A 180 6.88 -1.32 -4.03
CA MET A 180 5.53 -1.82 -3.78
C MET A 180 5.32 -3.20 -4.41
N ALA A 181 5.71 -3.40 -5.67
CA ALA A 181 5.61 -4.69 -6.34
C ALA A 181 6.41 -5.77 -5.62
N PHE A 182 7.65 -5.45 -5.20
CA PHE A 182 8.50 -6.36 -4.45
C PHE A 182 7.93 -6.66 -3.06
N GLY A 183 7.40 -5.67 -2.36
CA GLY A 183 6.74 -5.85 -1.07
C GLY A 183 5.50 -6.74 -1.17
N LEU A 184 4.65 -6.53 -2.16
CA LEU A 184 3.50 -7.40 -2.44
C LEU A 184 3.93 -8.84 -2.75
N TRP A 185 4.96 -9.01 -3.57
CA TRP A 185 5.51 -10.33 -3.86
C TRP A 185 6.05 -11.03 -2.61
N LEU A 186 6.83 -10.33 -1.76
CA LEU A 186 7.31 -10.88 -0.49
C LEU A 186 6.17 -11.31 0.44
N ALA A 187 5.11 -10.51 0.49
CA ALA A 187 3.93 -10.82 1.32
C ALA A 187 3.23 -12.11 0.84
N THR A 188 3.16 -12.36 -0.48
CA THR A 188 2.57 -13.60 -1.02
C THR A 188 3.37 -14.84 -0.66
N LEU A 189 4.68 -14.71 -0.51
CA LEU A 189 5.57 -15.82 -0.13
C LEU A 189 5.53 -16.17 1.37
N ARG A 190 4.77 -15.44 2.17
CA ARG A 190 4.63 -15.64 3.63
C ARG A 190 5.98 -15.76 4.35
N HIS A 191 6.96 -14.94 3.96
CA HIS A 191 8.27 -14.92 4.59
C HIS A 191 8.19 -14.59 6.08
N LYS A 192 9.13 -15.18 6.85
CA LYS A 192 9.34 -14.76 8.24
C LYS A 192 9.77 -13.28 8.26
N PRO A 193 9.33 -12.47 9.24
CA PRO A 193 9.65 -11.03 9.29
C PRO A 193 11.15 -10.71 9.15
N ALA A 194 12.02 -11.51 9.77
CA ALA A 194 13.48 -11.32 9.66
C ALA A 194 14.01 -11.52 8.23
N THR A 195 13.48 -12.50 7.51
CA THR A 195 13.85 -12.76 6.10
C THR A 195 13.34 -11.63 5.20
N ALA A 196 12.12 -11.16 5.44
CA ALA A 196 11.55 -10.03 4.71
C ALA A 196 12.37 -8.75 4.91
N GLN A 197 12.83 -8.48 6.13
CA GLN A 197 13.71 -7.34 6.43
C GLN A 197 15.07 -7.44 5.73
N ALA A 198 15.67 -8.64 5.67
CA ALA A 198 16.93 -8.84 4.96
C ALA A 198 16.78 -8.57 3.46
N HIS A 199 15.73 -9.10 2.83
CA HIS A 199 15.43 -8.84 1.43
C HIS A 199 15.09 -7.38 1.15
N ALA A 200 14.34 -6.72 2.05
CA ALA A 200 14.02 -5.30 1.91
C ALA A 200 15.30 -4.43 1.92
N ARG A 201 16.25 -4.71 2.81
CA ARG A 201 17.55 -4.02 2.83
C ARG A 201 18.34 -4.23 1.56
N GLN A 202 18.44 -5.48 1.09
CA GLN A 202 19.15 -5.80 -0.14
C GLN A 202 18.53 -5.08 -1.35
N TYR A 203 17.22 -5.06 -1.45
CA TYR A 203 16.51 -4.40 -2.53
C TYR A 203 16.63 -2.87 -2.46
N ALA A 204 16.56 -2.29 -1.26
CA ALA A 204 16.77 -0.86 -1.05
C ALA A 204 18.17 -0.40 -1.51
N GLY A 205 19.19 -1.24 -1.34
CA GLY A 205 20.52 -1.00 -1.88
C GLY A 205 20.54 -0.84 -3.41
N ALA A 206 19.71 -1.59 -4.14
CA ALA A 206 19.56 -1.42 -5.59
C ALA A 206 18.91 -0.06 -5.94
N VAL A 207 17.94 0.40 -5.16
CA VAL A 207 17.34 1.73 -5.33
C VAL A 207 18.38 2.83 -5.12
N VAL A 208 19.24 2.71 -4.12
CA VAL A 208 20.36 3.64 -3.86
C VAL A 208 21.36 3.64 -5.02
N TYR A 209 21.67 2.48 -5.58
CA TYR A 209 22.54 2.38 -6.75
C TYR A 209 21.98 3.20 -7.94
N VAL A 210 20.69 3.06 -8.23
CA VAL A 210 20.01 3.84 -9.28
C VAL A 210 20.01 5.33 -8.93
N ALA A 211 19.72 5.70 -7.67
CA ALA A 211 19.76 7.10 -7.22
C ALA A 211 21.14 7.73 -7.45
N ARG A 212 22.20 7.01 -7.11
CA ARG A 212 23.59 7.45 -7.32
C ARG A 212 23.90 7.63 -8.81
N ALA A 213 23.47 6.70 -9.66
CA ALA A 213 23.64 6.80 -11.09
C ALA A 213 22.93 8.05 -11.66
N ILE A 214 21.70 8.33 -11.24
CA ILE A 214 20.95 9.53 -11.64
C ILE A 214 21.68 10.80 -11.24
N LEU A 215 22.20 10.89 -9.99
CA LEU A 215 22.91 12.05 -9.50
C LEU A 215 24.25 12.30 -10.20
N ASN A 216 24.96 11.24 -10.58
CA ASN A 216 26.24 11.30 -11.26
C ASN A 216 26.14 11.51 -12.78
N THR A 217 24.94 11.40 -13.36
CA THR A 217 24.73 11.59 -14.79
C THR A 217 24.68 13.09 -15.12
N PRO A 218 25.41 13.61 -16.12
CA PRO A 218 25.37 15.02 -16.49
C PRO A 218 23.96 15.50 -16.85
N PRO A 219 23.64 16.77 -16.59
CA PRO A 219 22.36 17.36 -17.05
C PRO A 219 22.21 17.22 -18.55
N GLY A 220 21.05 16.76 -19.03
CA GLY A 220 20.77 16.58 -20.47
C GLY A 220 21.17 15.24 -21.07
N SER A 221 21.91 14.38 -20.35
CA SER A 221 22.30 13.03 -20.83
C SER A 221 21.22 11.97 -20.65
N PHE A 222 20.12 12.27 -19.95
CA PHE A 222 19.04 11.33 -19.68
C PHE A 222 17.98 11.39 -20.79
N GLU A 223 18.22 10.74 -21.91
CA GLU A 223 17.25 10.63 -23.03
C GLU A 223 16.06 9.71 -22.71
N GLY A 224 16.01 9.11 -21.54
CA GLY A 224 14.94 8.19 -21.12
C GLY A 224 13.54 8.81 -21.17
N ALA A 225 13.42 10.12 -20.88
CA ALA A 225 12.15 10.85 -21.02
C ALA A 225 11.72 11.02 -22.47
N ALA A 226 12.67 11.16 -23.40
CA ALA A 226 12.40 11.24 -24.84
C ALA A 226 11.99 9.87 -25.42
N CYS A 227 12.53 8.77 -24.89
CA CYS A 227 12.18 7.41 -25.28
C CYS A 227 10.74 7.05 -24.83
N LEU A 228 10.35 7.40 -23.60
CA LEU A 228 8.99 7.22 -23.11
C LEU A 228 7.98 8.10 -23.87
N ALA A 229 8.32 9.35 -24.17
CA ALA A 229 7.47 10.23 -24.97
C ALA A 229 7.35 9.80 -26.44
N ARG A 230 8.35 9.08 -26.99
CA ARG A 230 8.25 8.42 -28.30
C ARG A 230 7.32 7.20 -28.25
N ALA A 231 7.52 6.31 -27.28
CA ALA A 231 6.68 5.12 -27.11
C ALA A 231 5.19 5.49 -26.89
N GLN A 232 4.91 6.56 -26.15
CA GLN A 232 3.54 7.06 -25.97
C GLN A 232 2.91 7.64 -27.24
N ARG A 233 3.71 8.16 -28.19
CA ARG A 233 3.24 8.67 -29.48
C ARG A 233 3.05 7.58 -30.54
N GLU A 234 3.72 6.45 -30.39
CA GLU A 234 3.59 5.29 -31.31
C GLU A 234 2.40 4.37 -30.94
N VAL A 235 1.81 4.56 -29.75
CA VAL A 235 0.64 3.80 -29.26
C VAL A 235 -0.67 4.61 -29.34
N ALA A 236 -0.61 5.89 -29.68
CA ALA A 236 -1.78 6.77 -29.91
C ALA A 236 -2.10 6.91 -31.40
#